data_7542e9055a06b1e050281304af45b2ce
#
_entry.id   7542e9055a06b1e050281304af45b2ce
#
_cell.length_a   1.000
_cell.length_b   1.000
_cell.length_c   1.000
_cell.angle_alpha   90.00
_cell.angle_beta   90.00
_cell.angle_gamma   90.00
#
_symmetry.space_group_name_H-M   'P 1'
#
loop_
_entity.id
_entity.type
_entity.pdbx_description
1 polymer ?
#
loop_
_entity_poly.entity_id
_entity_poly.type
_entity_poly.pdbx_seq_one_letter_code
_entity_poly.pdbx_strand_id
1 'polypeptide(L)'
;MTEVAGMGRSTRWLCNSLRHLLYLAVIAVACHGAARGQSPADVQAARETELPGLRLVGVRDVDYHLGTLGIRIGYVEQDVRPGSGHYFCGALTLDRSATAAEPVAAALTRLPYLSVRKLGLRYVILCGGAKAGDRPIGGIPVPPLDLLMLDVGASGNAAFLQAVTLHELYHMAEVRFNTLYDADWGREFTGYSNGYAPDLLKGAMGSGKPGFLNAYAETFPHEDRAELFAALLLKPGDVLTQIRATRDSVLRRKVLYVDQKSERLLALKLAPDGL
;
A
#
# COMPACT_ATOMS: atom_id res chain seq x y z
N MET A 1 11.33 38.15 -37.74
CA MET A 1 11.48 37.75 -36.34
C MET A 1 10.07 37.45 -35.80
N THR A 2 9.66 36.21 -35.82
CA THR A 2 8.33 35.74 -35.40
C THR A 2 8.50 34.74 -34.29
N GLU A 3 7.95 35.09 -33.13
CA GLU A 3 7.92 34.33 -31.90
C GLU A 3 7.25 32.99 -32.09
N VAL A 4 7.92 31.91 -31.67
CA VAL A 4 7.32 30.61 -31.41
C VAL A 4 7.41 30.37 -29.89
N ALA A 5 6.41 30.87 -29.20
CA ALA A 5 6.18 30.56 -27.79
C ALA A 5 4.79 29.99 -27.62
N GLY A 6 4.64 28.72 -27.18
CA GLY A 6 3.35 28.21 -26.75
C GLY A 6 3.04 26.74 -26.95
N MET A 7 4.02 25.84 -26.86
CA MET A 7 3.69 24.38 -26.95
C MET A 7 4.39 23.49 -25.91
N GLY A 8 4.45 23.93 -24.68
CA GLY A 8 5.24 23.24 -23.65
C GLY A 8 4.47 22.65 -22.46
N ARG A 9 3.22 23.04 -22.21
CA ARG A 9 2.52 22.62 -20.97
C ARG A 9 1.50 21.49 -21.14
N SER A 10 0.81 21.40 -22.26
CA SER A 10 -0.24 20.38 -22.46
C SER A 10 0.30 18.97 -22.71
N THR A 11 1.44 18.84 -23.38
CA THR A 11 2.06 17.54 -23.69
C THR A 11 2.70 16.87 -22.48
N ARG A 12 3.22 17.62 -21.51
CA ARG A 12 3.73 17.06 -20.24
C ARG A 12 2.60 16.51 -19.36
N TRP A 13 1.43 17.12 -19.41
CA TRP A 13 0.25 16.69 -18.67
C TRP A 13 -0.27 15.34 -19.17
N LEU A 14 -0.41 15.19 -20.47
CA LEU A 14 -0.84 13.95 -21.11
C LEU A 14 0.15 12.80 -20.87
N CYS A 15 1.46 13.07 -20.89
CA CYS A 15 2.47 12.05 -20.68
C CYS A 15 2.51 11.54 -19.22
N ASN A 16 2.28 12.40 -18.22
CA ASN A 16 2.22 12.00 -16.83
C ASN A 16 0.93 11.25 -16.50
N SER A 17 -0.20 11.65 -17.06
CA SER A 17 -1.48 10.95 -16.90
C SER A 17 -1.46 9.57 -17.58
N LEU A 18 -0.85 9.44 -18.76
CA LEU A 18 -0.66 8.14 -19.43
C LEU A 18 0.28 7.21 -18.67
N ARG A 19 1.34 7.73 -18.07
CA ARG A 19 2.27 6.91 -17.25
C ARG A 19 1.62 6.40 -15.96
N HIS A 20 0.70 7.17 -15.39
CA HIS A 20 -0.07 6.72 -14.23
C HIS A 20 -1.14 5.70 -14.58
N LEU A 21 -1.84 5.91 -15.71
CA LEU A 21 -2.76 4.93 -16.25
C LEU A 21 -2.04 3.61 -16.59
N LEU A 22 -0.79 3.66 -17.04
CA LEU A 22 0.06 2.49 -17.24
C LEU A 22 0.44 1.81 -15.93
N TYR A 23 0.75 2.55 -14.85
CA TYR A 23 1.06 1.98 -13.54
C TYR A 23 -0.15 1.28 -12.91
N LEU A 24 -1.30 1.95 -12.94
CA LEU A 24 -2.56 1.37 -12.51
C LEU A 24 -3.05 0.26 -13.45
N ALA A 25 -2.81 0.37 -14.75
CA ALA A 25 -3.10 -0.67 -15.72
C ALA A 25 -2.21 -1.91 -15.52
N VAL A 26 -0.96 -1.75 -15.11
CA VAL A 26 -0.07 -2.88 -14.78
C VAL A 26 -0.58 -3.59 -13.53
N ILE A 27 -1.00 -2.89 -12.48
CA ILE A 27 -1.67 -3.51 -11.34
C ILE A 27 -2.98 -4.17 -11.79
N ALA A 28 -3.81 -3.49 -12.58
CA ALA A 28 -5.08 -4.01 -13.06
C ALA A 28 -4.91 -5.19 -14.04
N VAL A 29 -3.97 -5.14 -14.96
CA VAL A 29 -3.71 -6.22 -15.95
C VAL A 29 -3.10 -7.43 -15.26
N ALA A 30 -2.15 -7.25 -14.33
CA ALA A 30 -1.64 -8.35 -13.50
C ALA A 30 -2.76 -9.02 -12.69
N CYS A 31 -3.79 -8.26 -12.28
CA CYS A 31 -4.90 -8.76 -11.49
C CYS A 31 -6.02 -9.40 -12.31
N HIS A 32 -6.30 -8.92 -13.54
CA HIS A 32 -7.35 -9.52 -14.39
C HIS A 32 -6.96 -10.90 -14.94
N GLY A 33 -5.67 -11.19 -15.08
CA GLY A 33 -5.19 -12.52 -15.47
C GLY A 33 -5.31 -13.56 -14.35
N ALA A 34 -5.28 -13.15 -13.08
CA ALA A 34 -5.21 -14.03 -11.92
C ALA A 34 -6.57 -14.36 -11.27
N ALA A 35 -7.63 -13.67 -11.64
CA ALA A 35 -8.95 -13.83 -11.01
C ALA A 35 -9.71 -15.13 -11.39
N ARG A 36 -9.09 -16.00 -12.20
CA ARG A 36 -9.69 -17.28 -12.60
C ARG A 36 -9.00 -18.44 -11.91
N GLY A 37 -9.44 -18.72 -10.66
CA GLY A 37 -9.39 -20.09 -10.11
C GLY A 37 -8.01 -20.78 -10.05
N GLN A 38 -6.90 -20.05 -9.84
CA GLN A 38 -5.60 -20.69 -9.59
C GLN A 38 -5.67 -21.53 -8.31
N SER A 39 -5.20 -22.77 -8.38
CA SER A 39 -5.10 -23.60 -7.19
C SER A 39 -4.01 -23.06 -6.24
N PRO A 40 -4.06 -23.35 -4.94
CA PRO A 40 -2.99 -23.00 -4.01
C PRO A 40 -1.62 -23.52 -4.45
N ALA A 41 -1.56 -24.65 -5.15
CA ALA A 41 -0.34 -25.23 -5.70
C ALA A 41 0.21 -24.37 -6.85
N ASP A 42 -0.66 -23.86 -7.74
CA ASP A 42 -0.23 -22.99 -8.85
C ASP A 42 0.34 -21.67 -8.33
N VAL A 43 -0.29 -21.09 -7.30
CA VAL A 43 0.20 -19.87 -6.64
C VAL A 43 1.54 -20.11 -5.95
N GLN A 44 1.75 -21.29 -5.35
CA GLN A 44 3.01 -21.64 -4.74
C GLN A 44 4.11 -21.84 -5.79
N ALA A 45 3.84 -22.58 -6.86
CA ALA A 45 4.78 -22.80 -7.97
C ALA A 45 5.17 -21.48 -8.64
N ALA A 46 4.19 -20.59 -8.88
CA ALA A 46 4.45 -19.26 -9.42
C ALA A 46 5.37 -18.44 -8.48
N ARG A 47 5.14 -18.50 -7.17
CA ARG A 47 5.97 -17.79 -6.19
C ARG A 47 7.39 -18.33 -6.13
N GLU A 48 7.59 -19.63 -6.16
CA GLU A 48 8.92 -20.24 -6.19
C GLU A 48 9.71 -19.84 -7.44
N THR A 49 9.01 -19.65 -8.56
CA THR A 49 9.62 -19.17 -9.81
C THR A 49 9.95 -17.67 -9.75
N GLU A 50 9.05 -16.85 -9.22
CA GLU A 50 9.18 -15.39 -9.18
C GLU A 50 10.11 -14.90 -8.06
N LEU A 51 10.31 -15.70 -7.01
CA LEU A 51 11.13 -15.37 -5.83
C LEU A 51 12.13 -16.50 -5.53
N PRO A 52 13.07 -16.79 -6.44
CA PRO A 52 14.09 -17.79 -6.20
C PRO A 52 14.94 -17.38 -4.99
N GLY A 53 15.20 -18.34 -4.10
CA GLY A 53 16.03 -18.10 -2.92
C GLY A 53 15.34 -17.32 -1.80
N LEU A 54 14.01 -17.28 -1.78
CA LEU A 54 13.25 -16.72 -0.67
C LEU A 54 13.63 -17.40 0.66
N ARG A 55 14.02 -16.57 1.65
CA ARG A 55 14.29 -16.99 3.02
C ARG A 55 13.22 -16.48 3.95
N LEU A 56 12.84 -17.26 4.95
CA LEU A 56 11.88 -16.86 5.97
C LEU A 56 12.60 -16.25 7.17
N VAL A 57 11.97 -15.25 7.78
CA VAL A 57 12.42 -14.60 9.01
C VAL A 57 11.44 -14.95 10.12
N GLY A 58 11.94 -15.46 11.24
CA GLY A 58 11.16 -15.65 12.46
C GLY A 58 11.06 -14.33 13.24
N VAL A 59 9.90 -14.05 13.81
CA VAL A 59 9.65 -12.89 14.66
C VAL A 59 9.16 -13.38 16.01
N ARG A 60 10.06 -13.45 17.01
CA ARG A 60 9.88 -14.22 18.25
C ARG A 60 8.55 -13.98 18.96
N ASP A 61 8.16 -12.72 19.15
CA ASP A 61 7.01 -12.38 20.00
C ASP A 61 5.65 -12.43 19.25
N VAL A 62 5.67 -12.56 17.93
CA VAL A 62 4.46 -12.54 17.09
C VAL A 62 4.32 -13.76 16.18
N ASP A 63 5.28 -14.67 16.19
CA ASP A 63 5.29 -15.88 15.34
C ASP A 63 4.01 -16.73 15.53
N TYR A 64 3.55 -16.85 16.76
CA TYR A 64 2.31 -17.58 17.04
C TYR A 64 1.10 -16.91 16.34
N HIS A 65 0.99 -15.59 16.44
CA HIS A 65 -0.10 -14.84 15.83
C HIS A 65 -0.02 -14.88 14.29
N LEU A 66 1.15 -14.62 13.73
CA LEU A 66 1.37 -14.70 12.27
C LEU A 66 1.15 -16.12 11.74
N GLY A 67 1.61 -17.14 12.48
CA GLY A 67 1.38 -18.55 12.16
C GLY A 67 -0.12 -18.88 12.16
N THR A 68 -0.89 -18.38 13.11
CA THR A 68 -2.35 -18.52 13.15
C THR A 68 -3.01 -17.82 11.96
N LEU A 69 -2.50 -16.65 11.56
CA LEU A 69 -2.95 -15.93 10.37
C LEU A 69 -2.53 -16.60 9.06
N GLY A 70 -1.56 -17.51 9.10
CA GLY A 70 -0.96 -18.15 7.92
C GLY A 70 -0.06 -17.22 7.12
N ILE A 71 0.44 -16.13 7.73
CA ILE A 71 1.35 -15.16 7.10
C ILE A 71 2.78 -15.53 7.42
N ARG A 72 3.66 -15.38 6.43
CA ARG A 72 5.11 -15.56 6.57
C ARG A 72 5.81 -14.28 6.12
N ILE A 73 6.82 -13.86 6.88
CA ILE A 73 7.71 -12.77 6.49
C ILE A 73 8.98 -13.39 5.94
N GLY A 74 9.47 -12.86 4.84
CA GLY A 74 10.69 -13.35 4.20
C GLY A 74 11.48 -12.24 3.51
N TYR A 75 12.64 -12.58 2.99
CA TYR A 75 13.54 -11.73 2.23
C TYR A 75 14.24 -12.54 1.15
N VAL A 76 14.90 -11.87 0.21
CA VAL A 76 15.70 -12.51 -0.84
C VAL A 76 17.18 -12.18 -0.64
N GLU A 77 18.05 -13.19 -0.79
CA GLU A 77 19.52 -13.05 -0.68
C GLU A 77 20.16 -12.53 -1.99
N GLN A 78 19.39 -12.51 -3.07
CA GLN A 78 19.79 -12.00 -4.37
C GLN A 78 18.68 -11.11 -4.93
N ASP A 79 19.04 -10.18 -5.79
CA ASP A 79 18.08 -9.34 -6.47
C ASP A 79 17.12 -10.19 -7.32
N VAL A 80 15.83 -9.96 -7.18
CA VAL A 80 14.80 -10.65 -7.94
C VAL A 80 13.88 -9.67 -8.65
N ARG A 81 13.23 -10.12 -9.71
CA ARG A 81 12.28 -9.34 -10.51
C ARG A 81 10.95 -10.07 -10.66
N PRO A 82 10.10 -10.08 -9.63
CA PRO A 82 8.80 -10.72 -9.70
C PRO A 82 7.82 -9.95 -10.61
N GLY A 83 6.67 -10.58 -10.91
CA GLY A 83 5.64 -10.00 -11.75
C GLY A 83 6.08 -9.85 -13.21
N SER A 84 6.70 -10.90 -13.78
CA SER A 84 7.23 -10.88 -15.15
C SER A 84 8.25 -9.76 -15.39
N GLY A 85 9.04 -9.43 -14.36
CA GLY A 85 10.09 -8.42 -14.41
C GLY A 85 9.62 -6.98 -14.16
N HIS A 86 8.33 -6.76 -13.92
CA HIS A 86 7.79 -5.41 -13.65
C HIS A 86 8.22 -4.84 -12.30
N TYR A 87 8.46 -5.70 -11.33
CA TYR A 87 8.89 -5.29 -10.00
C TYR A 87 10.35 -5.67 -9.77
N PHE A 88 11.02 -4.93 -8.93
CA PHE A 88 12.36 -5.23 -8.45
C PHE A 88 12.34 -5.30 -6.93
N CYS A 89 12.96 -6.34 -6.39
CA CYS A 89 13.22 -6.51 -4.96
C CYS A 89 14.71 -6.76 -4.77
N GLY A 90 15.39 -5.78 -4.19
CA GLY A 90 16.82 -5.86 -3.91
C GLY A 90 17.12 -6.83 -2.76
N ALA A 91 18.29 -7.44 -2.81
CA ALA A 91 18.79 -8.37 -1.79
C ALA A 91 18.87 -7.74 -0.39
N LEU A 92 18.65 -8.54 0.62
CA LEU A 92 18.82 -8.20 2.04
C LEU A 92 19.65 -9.23 2.78
N THR A 93 20.30 -8.77 3.86
CA THR A 93 20.94 -9.66 4.84
C THR A 93 19.92 -10.11 5.89
N LEU A 94 20.21 -11.23 6.56
CA LEU A 94 19.38 -11.74 7.66
C LEU A 94 19.17 -10.69 8.76
N ASP A 95 20.21 -10.01 9.20
CA ASP A 95 20.14 -9.04 10.30
C ASP A 95 19.23 -7.85 9.97
N ARG A 96 19.35 -7.29 8.76
CA ARG A 96 18.47 -6.23 8.30
C ARG A 96 17.03 -6.71 8.17
N SER A 97 16.84 -7.92 7.70
CA SER A 97 15.50 -8.52 7.56
C SER A 97 14.86 -8.77 8.93
N ALA A 98 15.61 -9.30 9.89
CA ALA A 98 15.11 -9.52 11.24
C ALA A 98 14.67 -8.21 11.92
N THR A 99 15.50 -7.16 11.82
CA THR A 99 15.18 -5.83 12.35
C THR A 99 13.91 -5.24 11.72
N ALA A 100 13.74 -5.41 10.40
CA ALA A 100 12.59 -4.87 9.67
C ALA A 100 11.32 -5.72 9.86
N ALA A 101 11.45 -7.01 10.13
CA ALA A 101 10.31 -7.92 10.30
C ALA A 101 9.47 -7.59 11.54
N GLU A 102 10.08 -7.10 12.62
CA GLU A 102 9.38 -6.77 13.86
C GLU A 102 8.29 -5.68 13.67
N PRO A 103 8.59 -4.49 13.14
CA PRO A 103 7.56 -3.48 12.91
C PRO A 103 6.50 -3.92 11.90
N VAL A 104 6.87 -4.70 10.89
CA VAL A 104 5.93 -5.28 9.92
C VAL A 104 4.98 -6.24 10.61
N ALA A 105 5.49 -7.15 11.41
CA ALA A 105 4.69 -8.08 12.19
C ALA A 105 3.75 -7.36 13.17
N ALA A 106 4.25 -6.34 13.86
CA ALA A 106 3.45 -5.50 14.75
C ALA A 106 2.30 -4.77 14.03
N ALA A 107 2.48 -4.39 12.76
CA ALA A 107 1.41 -3.85 11.93
C ALA A 107 0.36 -4.91 11.59
N LEU A 108 0.81 -6.10 11.18
CA LEU A 108 -0.08 -7.21 10.81
C LEU A 108 -0.94 -7.70 11.99
N THR A 109 -0.41 -7.67 13.21
CA THR A 109 -1.17 -8.08 14.42
C THR A 109 -2.33 -7.14 14.77
N ARG A 110 -2.39 -5.95 14.16
CA ARG A 110 -3.53 -5.03 14.32
C ARG A 110 -4.77 -5.47 13.53
N LEU A 111 -4.60 -6.39 12.59
CA LEU A 111 -5.69 -6.89 11.76
C LEU A 111 -6.34 -8.13 12.40
N PRO A 112 -7.68 -8.16 12.51
CA PRO A 112 -8.38 -9.38 12.90
C PRO A 112 -8.12 -10.53 11.91
N TYR A 113 -8.15 -11.75 12.42
CA TYR A 113 -7.97 -12.97 11.62
C TYR A 113 -8.85 -12.99 10.36
N LEU A 114 -10.12 -12.62 10.50
CA LEU A 114 -11.05 -12.62 9.38
C LEU A 114 -10.64 -11.61 8.29
N SER A 115 -10.12 -10.45 8.67
CA SER A 115 -9.64 -9.43 7.72
C SER A 115 -8.46 -9.96 6.91
N VAL A 116 -7.49 -10.59 7.57
CA VAL A 116 -6.33 -11.18 6.90
C VAL A 116 -6.74 -12.31 5.95
N ARG A 117 -7.66 -13.16 6.37
CA ARG A 117 -8.20 -14.21 5.48
C ARG A 117 -8.88 -13.65 4.24
N LYS A 118 -9.64 -12.58 4.39
CA LYS A 118 -10.28 -11.89 3.26
C LYS A 118 -9.26 -11.24 2.32
N LEU A 119 -8.16 -10.70 2.86
CA LEU A 119 -7.05 -10.20 2.06
C LEU A 119 -6.33 -11.30 1.28
N GLY A 120 -6.35 -12.54 1.75
CA GLY A 120 -5.63 -13.66 1.16
C GLY A 120 -4.11 -13.50 1.21
N LEU A 121 -3.60 -12.59 2.05
CA LEU A 121 -2.15 -12.40 2.24
C LEU A 121 -1.52 -13.64 2.85
N ARG A 122 -0.43 -14.12 2.24
CA ARG A 122 0.36 -15.24 2.73
C ARG A 122 1.82 -14.90 2.98
N TYR A 123 2.34 -13.91 2.26
CA TYR A 123 3.75 -13.53 2.37
C TYR A 123 3.91 -12.02 2.41
N VAL A 124 4.84 -11.57 3.25
CA VAL A 124 5.41 -10.23 3.17
C VAL A 124 6.89 -10.39 2.86
N ILE A 125 7.34 -9.80 1.76
CA ILE A 125 8.72 -9.88 1.29
C ILE A 125 9.42 -8.55 1.54
N LEU A 126 10.49 -8.61 2.32
CA LEU A 126 11.33 -7.46 2.65
C LEU A 126 12.42 -7.29 1.58
N CYS A 127 12.52 -6.11 1.01
CA CYS A 127 13.42 -5.78 -0.10
C CYS A 127 14.45 -4.72 0.32
N GLY A 128 15.69 -4.88 -0.12
CA GLY A 128 16.76 -3.88 0.03
C GLY A 128 16.73 -2.83 -1.07
N GLY A 129 15.59 -2.23 -1.31
CA GLY A 129 15.26 -1.36 -2.41
C GLY A 129 14.19 -2.00 -3.29
N ALA A 130 12.96 -1.46 -3.25
CA ALA A 130 11.86 -1.93 -4.09
C ALA A 130 11.59 -0.93 -5.20
N LYS A 131 11.28 -1.45 -6.41
CA LYS A 131 10.93 -0.62 -7.58
C LYS A 131 9.78 -1.21 -8.36
N ALA A 132 9.02 -0.32 -8.99
CA ALA A 132 8.07 -0.67 -10.05
C ALA A 132 8.55 -0.02 -11.35
N GLY A 133 9.01 -0.84 -12.30
CA GLY A 133 9.86 -0.36 -13.40
C GLY A 133 11.16 0.23 -12.85
N ASP A 134 11.48 1.47 -13.20
CA ASP A 134 12.66 2.20 -12.70
C ASP A 134 12.36 3.05 -11.46
N ARG A 135 11.13 3.06 -10.98
CA ARG A 135 10.69 3.96 -9.93
C ARG A 135 10.77 3.31 -8.57
N PRO A 136 11.47 3.94 -7.59
CA PRO A 136 11.44 3.48 -6.20
C PRO A 136 10.02 3.54 -5.63
N ILE A 137 9.67 2.54 -4.82
CA ILE A 137 8.40 2.42 -4.12
C ILE A 137 8.64 2.04 -2.66
N GLY A 138 7.74 2.44 -1.76
CA GLY A 138 7.78 2.02 -0.35
C GLY A 138 7.28 0.60 -0.15
N GLY A 139 6.33 0.20 -0.97
CA GLY A 139 5.77 -1.14 -1.00
C GLY A 139 4.91 -1.34 -2.24
N ILE A 140 4.45 -2.56 -2.44
CA ILE A 140 3.45 -2.90 -3.46
C ILE A 140 2.79 -4.24 -3.17
N PRO A 141 1.46 -4.34 -3.27
CA PRO A 141 0.78 -5.63 -3.25
C PRO A 141 0.97 -6.35 -4.59
N VAL A 142 1.20 -7.66 -4.52
CA VAL A 142 1.23 -8.55 -5.68
C VAL A 142 0.18 -9.65 -5.48
N PRO A 143 -1.13 -9.33 -5.65
CA PRO A 143 -2.23 -10.22 -5.32
C PRO A 143 -2.19 -11.58 -6.02
N PRO A 144 -1.71 -11.72 -7.28
CA PRO A 144 -1.59 -13.02 -7.93
C PRO A 144 -0.67 -14.00 -7.21
N LEU A 145 0.28 -13.50 -6.42
CA LEU A 145 1.22 -14.30 -5.65
C LEU A 145 0.87 -14.35 -4.14
N ASP A 146 -0.26 -13.78 -3.74
CA ASP A 146 -0.68 -13.63 -2.34
C ASP A 146 0.38 -12.95 -1.46
N LEU A 147 1.13 -12.01 -2.02
CA LEU A 147 2.24 -11.37 -1.34
C LEU A 147 2.18 -9.84 -1.38
N LEU A 148 2.87 -9.26 -0.40
CA LEU A 148 3.19 -7.85 -0.27
C LEU A 148 4.71 -7.70 -0.32
N MET A 149 5.24 -6.83 -1.17
CA MET A 149 6.64 -6.41 -1.15
C MET A 149 6.77 -5.09 -0.42
N LEU A 150 7.77 -4.97 0.45
CA LEU A 150 8.07 -3.76 1.22
C LEU A 150 9.53 -3.38 1.08
N ASP A 151 9.79 -2.10 0.80
CA ASP A 151 11.14 -1.56 0.83
C ASP A 151 11.56 -1.23 2.27
N VAL A 152 12.59 -1.89 2.74
CA VAL A 152 13.20 -1.63 4.05
C VAL A 152 14.47 -0.77 3.93
N GLY A 153 14.87 -0.43 2.70
CA GLY A 153 16.05 0.41 2.42
C GLY A 153 15.79 1.89 2.59
N ALA A 154 14.57 2.33 2.29
CA ALA A 154 14.25 3.75 2.13
C ALA A 154 14.18 4.54 3.44
N SER A 155 13.91 3.93 4.58
CA SER A 155 13.68 4.70 5.81
C SER A 155 14.31 4.16 7.09
N GLY A 156 14.54 2.86 7.21
CA GLY A 156 15.02 2.23 8.47
C GLY A 156 14.16 2.52 9.72
N ASN A 157 13.03 3.22 9.55
CA ASN A 157 12.19 3.70 10.64
C ASN A 157 11.02 2.72 10.86
N ALA A 158 10.92 2.16 12.08
CA ALA A 158 9.89 1.23 12.46
C ALA A 158 8.46 1.79 12.26
N ALA A 159 8.23 3.06 12.59
CA ALA A 159 6.93 3.70 12.42
C ALA A 159 6.54 3.82 10.94
N PHE A 160 7.50 4.10 10.06
CA PHE A 160 7.28 4.11 8.61
C PHE A 160 6.94 2.71 8.10
N LEU A 161 7.69 1.67 8.52
CA LEU A 161 7.42 0.30 8.10
C LEU A 161 6.04 -0.17 8.55
N GLN A 162 5.59 0.19 9.75
CA GLN A 162 4.22 -0.09 10.17
C GLN A 162 3.19 0.61 9.28
N ALA A 163 3.39 1.88 9.00
CA ALA A 163 2.47 2.67 8.20
C ALA A 163 2.38 2.15 6.75
N VAL A 164 3.51 1.95 6.09
CA VAL A 164 3.53 1.45 4.71
C VAL A 164 2.97 0.04 4.61
N THR A 165 3.20 -0.82 5.61
CA THR A 165 2.60 -2.16 5.64
C THR A 165 1.07 -2.09 5.58
N LEU A 166 0.46 -1.27 6.43
CA LEU A 166 -1.00 -1.13 6.48
C LEU A 166 -1.56 -0.40 5.24
N HIS A 167 -0.84 0.60 4.75
CA HIS A 167 -1.16 1.31 3.52
C HIS A 167 -1.26 0.34 2.32
N GLU A 168 -0.24 -0.45 2.11
CA GLU A 168 -0.19 -1.41 1.01
C GLU A 168 -1.20 -2.57 1.18
N LEU A 169 -1.54 -2.93 2.41
CA LEU A 169 -2.60 -3.90 2.67
C LEU A 169 -3.97 -3.37 2.26
N TYR A 170 -4.20 -2.05 2.39
CA TYR A 170 -5.43 -1.47 1.88
C TYR A 170 -5.49 -1.51 0.35
N HIS A 171 -4.39 -1.21 -0.33
CA HIS A 171 -4.31 -1.39 -1.78
C HIS A 171 -4.51 -2.84 -2.20
N MET A 172 -3.98 -3.80 -1.44
CA MET A 172 -4.25 -5.22 -1.68
C MET A 172 -5.75 -5.53 -1.62
N ALA A 173 -6.45 -4.97 -0.62
CA ALA A 173 -7.91 -5.10 -0.53
C ALA A 173 -8.60 -4.44 -1.72
N GLU A 174 -8.24 -3.23 -2.07
CA GLU A 174 -8.84 -2.50 -3.20
C GLU A 174 -8.72 -3.26 -4.51
N VAL A 175 -7.53 -3.82 -4.78
CA VAL A 175 -7.30 -4.62 -5.97
C VAL A 175 -8.09 -5.93 -5.92
N ARG A 176 -8.03 -6.65 -4.80
CA ARG A 176 -8.69 -7.95 -4.65
C ARG A 176 -10.21 -7.86 -4.77
N PHE A 177 -10.80 -6.78 -4.28
CA PHE A 177 -12.23 -6.54 -4.33
C PHE A 177 -12.66 -5.62 -5.48
N ASN A 178 -11.75 -5.30 -6.40
CA ASN A 178 -11.99 -4.44 -7.56
C ASN A 178 -12.57 -3.07 -7.18
N THR A 179 -12.01 -2.44 -6.17
CA THR A 179 -12.46 -1.15 -5.64
C THR A 179 -11.40 -0.04 -5.73
N LEU A 180 -10.32 -0.29 -6.46
CA LEU A 180 -9.25 0.70 -6.66
C LEU A 180 -9.79 1.97 -7.34
N TYR A 181 -10.71 1.81 -8.31
CA TYR A 181 -11.43 2.89 -8.97
C TYR A 181 -12.82 3.04 -8.33
N ASP A 182 -12.87 3.66 -7.17
CA ASP A 182 -14.10 3.90 -6.44
C ASP A 182 -14.82 5.13 -6.99
N ALA A 183 -15.84 4.91 -7.80
CA ALA A 183 -16.61 5.98 -8.42
C ALA A 183 -17.40 6.82 -7.42
N ASP A 184 -17.85 6.22 -6.32
CA ASP A 184 -18.58 6.93 -5.27
C ASP A 184 -17.66 7.89 -4.53
N TRP A 185 -16.45 7.42 -4.18
CA TRP A 185 -15.41 8.27 -3.63
C TRP A 185 -15.07 9.43 -4.57
N GLY A 186 -14.84 9.13 -5.85
CA GLY A 186 -14.47 10.15 -6.85
C GLY A 186 -15.55 11.19 -7.10
N ARG A 187 -16.83 10.86 -6.89
CA ARG A 187 -17.94 11.82 -6.97
C ARG A 187 -18.04 12.70 -5.73
N GLU A 188 -17.77 12.16 -4.55
CA GLU A 188 -17.93 12.86 -3.29
C GLU A 188 -16.70 13.70 -2.93
N PHE A 189 -15.50 13.21 -3.21
CA PHE A 189 -14.25 13.83 -2.78
C PHE A 189 -13.38 14.22 -3.96
N THR A 190 -13.02 15.49 -4.01
CA THR A 190 -12.24 16.12 -5.08
C THR A 190 -11.01 16.84 -4.54
N GLY A 191 -10.26 17.50 -5.39
CA GLY A 191 -9.14 18.35 -4.98
C GLY A 191 -7.78 17.66 -5.01
N TYR A 192 -7.69 16.48 -5.64
CA TYR A 192 -6.43 15.77 -5.84
C TYR A 192 -5.52 16.49 -6.83
N SER A 193 -4.22 16.43 -6.56
CA SER A 193 -3.22 17.02 -7.45
C SER A 193 -3.02 16.21 -8.73
N ASN A 194 -3.40 14.92 -8.71
CA ASN A 194 -3.16 13.94 -9.78
C ASN A 194 -1.70 13.92 -10.24
N GLY A 195 -0.79 14.25 -9.32
CA GLY A 195 0.63 14.30 -9.54
C GLY A 195 1.38 13.60 -8.42
N TYR A 196 2.29 12.72 -8.79
CA TYR A 196 3.16 12.05 -7.83
C TYR A 196 4.35 12.93 -7.51
N ALA A 197 4.58 13.21 -6.24
CA ALA A 197 5.81 13.84 -5.77
C ALA A 197 6.56 12.82 -4.89
N PRO A 198 7.79 12.42 -5.27
CA PRO A 198 8.56 11.42 -4.53
C PRO A 198 8.80 11.78 -3.07
N ASP A 199 8.90 13.08 -2.78
CA ASP A 199 9.15 13.58 -1.42
C ASP A 199 7.92 13.51 -0.51
N LEU A 200 6.73 13.23 -1.04
CA LEU A 200 5.48 13.15 -0.27
C LEU A 200 5.34 11.85 0.52
N LEU A 201 6.08 10.80 0.20
CA LEU A 201 6.12 9.55 0.98
C LEU A 201 6.52 9.75 2.46
N LYS A 202 7.01 10.93 2.81
CA LYS A 202 7.42 11.32 4.17
C LYS A 202 6.43 12.29 4.84
N GLY A 203 5.24 12.47 4.26
CA GLY A 203 4.28 13.44 4.76
C GLY A 203 3.90 13.22 6.21
N ALA A 204 4.24 14.15 7.08
CA ALA A 204 3.76 14.13 8.45
C ALA A 204 2.24 14.33 8.47
N MET A 205 1.55 13.67 9.42
CA MET A 205 0.14 13.90 9.66
C MET A 205 -0.11 15.40 9.92
N GLY A 206 -1.17 15.94 9.33
CA GLY A 206 -1.48 17.38 9.42
C GLY A 206 -0.76 18.28 8.42
N SER A 207 0.10 17.73 7.54
CA SER A 207 0.78 18.51 6.49
C SER A 207 -0.06 18.69 5.22
N GLY A 208 -1.22 18.02 5.16
CA GLY A 208 -2.17 18.14 4.06
C GLY A 208 -2.99 19.43 4.13
N LYS A 209 -3.55 19.84 2.99
CA LYS A 209 -4.59 20.87 2.96
C LYS A 209 -5.92 20.35 3.54
N PRO A 210 -6.89 21.25 3.83
CA PRO A 210 -8.19 20.84 4.35
C PRO A 210 -8.82 19.71 3.53
N GLY A 211 -9.34 18.68 4.20
CA GLY A 211 -9.91 17.50 3.61
C GLY A 211 -8.90 16.34 3.44
N PHE A 212 -7.63 16.54 3.77
CA PHE A 212 -6.60 15.51 3.63
C PHE A 212 -5.79 15.31 4.91
N LEU A 213 -5.41 14.05 5.15
CA LEU A 213 -4.64 13.68 6.34
C LEU A 213 -3.20 14.23 6.27
N ASN A 214 -2.60 14.15 5.10
CA ASN A 214 -1.26 14.63 4.81
C ASN A 214 -1.11 14.97 3.32
N ALA A 215 0.07 15.48 2.93
CA ALA A 215 0.33 15.87 1.56
C ALA A 215 0.40 14.68 0.58
N TYR A 216 0.70 13.46 1.05
CA TYR A 216 0.68 12.27 0.20
C TYR A 216 -0.75 11.86 -0.16
N ALA A 217 -1.69 11.95 0.78
CA ALA A 217 -3.11 11.72 0.54
C ALA A 217 -3.70 12.64 -0.55
N GLU A 218 -3.10 13.82 -0.78
CA GLU A 218 -3.53 14.74 -1.84
C GLU A 218 -3.21 14.27 -3.26
N THR A 219 -2.37 13.27 -3.42
CA THR A 219 -1.88 12.86 -4.75
C THR A 219 -2.96 12.17 -5.57
N PHE A 220 -3.61 11.16 -4.99
CA PHE A 220 -4.64 10.36 -5.66
C PHE A 220 -5.71 9.85 -4.71
N PRO A 221 -6.92 9.57 -5.21
CA PRO A 221 -8.02 9.02 -4.42
C PRO A 221 -7.69 7.72 -3.67
N HIS A 222 -6.96 6.81 -4.29
CA HIS A 222 -6.58 5.54 -3.67
C HIS A 222 -5.51 5.71 -2.58
N GLU A 223 -4.56 6.63 -2.78
CA GLU A 223 -3.56 6.95 -1.76
C GLU A 223 -4.19 7.57 -0.52
N ASP A 224 -5.16 8.46 -0.71
CA ASP A 224 -5.92 9.08 0.38
C ASP A 224 -6.65 8.04 1.24
N ARG A 225 -7.30 7.07 0.61
CA ARG A 225 -7.96 5.98 1.33
C ARG A 225 -6.97 5.09 2.08
N ALA A 226 -5.84 4.76 1.46
CA ALA A 226 -4.81 3.93 2.06
C ALA A 226 -4.11 4.63 3.24
N GLU A 227 -3.84 5.93 3.12
CA GLU A 227 -3.32 6.76 4.22
C GLU A 227 -4.29 6.82 5.40
N LEU A 228 -5.58 7.02 5.13
CA LEU A 228 -6.61 7.02 6.18
C LEU A 228 -6.72 5.66 6.87
N PHE A 229 -6.72 4.56 6.11
CA PHE A 229 -6.77 3.22 6.66
C PHE A 229 -5.58 2.95 7.61
N ALA A 230 -4.37 3.25 7.15
CA ALA A 230 -3.16 3.07 7.94
C ALA A 230 -3.18 3.93 9.22
N ALA A 231 -3.56 5.21 9.09
CA ALA A 231 -3.62 6.12 10.22
C ALA A 231 -4.67 5.72 11.27
N LEU A 232 -5.85 5.27 10.83
CA LEU A 232 -6.92 4.82 11.73
C LEU A 232 -6.52 3.57 12.53
N LEU A 233 -5.70 2.69 11.96
CA LEU A 233 -5.18 1.53 12.66
C LEU A 233 -4.01 1.85 13.60
N LEU A 234 -3.17 2.82 13.24
CA LEU A 234 -1.98 3.16 14.02
C LEU A 234 -2.23 4.24 15.07
N LYS A 235 -2.95 5.29 14.70
CA LYS A 235 -3.07 6.52 15.47
C LYS A 235 -4.48 7.13 15.38
N PRO A 236 -5.54 6.38 15.71
CA PRO A 236 -6.91 6.87 15.59
C PRO A 236 -7.16 8.18 16.38
N GLY A 237 -6.51 8.32 17.54
CA GLY A 237 -6.60 9.54 18.36
C GLY A 237 -6.03 10.79 17.67
N ASP A 238 -4.95 10.65 16.92
CA ASP A 238 -4.34 11.76 16.18
C ASP A 238 -5.25 12.24 15.04
N VAL A 239 -5.88 11.29 14.32
CA VAL A 239 -6.87 11.58 13.27
C VAL A 239 -8.05 12.35 13.85
N LEU A 240 -8.60 11.91 14.99
CA LEU A 240 -9.69 12.62 15.68
C LEU A 240 -9.26 14.02 16.13
N THR A 241 -8.07 14.15 16.66
CA THR A 241 -7.52 15.43 17.11
C THR A 241 -7.41 16.41 15.94
N GLN A 242 -6.90 15.95 14.78
CA GLN A 242 -6.83 16.78 13.58
C GLN A 242 -8.22 17.23 13.13
N ILE A 243 -9.20 16.31 13.03
CA ILE A 243 -10.58 16.64 12.62
C ILE A 243 -11.19 17.69 13.56
N ARG A 244 -11.02 17.53 14.87
CA ARG A 244 -11.59 18.46 15.89
C ARG A 244 -10.91 19.81 15.88
N ALA A 245 -9.57 19.84 15.80
CA ALA A 245 -8.79 21.09 15.80
C ALA A 245 -9.09 21.95 14.58
N THR A 246 -9.28 21.34 13.41
CA THR A 246 -9.54 22.06 12.16
C THR A 246 -11.01 22.14 11.81
N ARG A 247 -11.90 21.46 12.55
CA ARG A 247 -13.33 21.29 12.23
C ARG A 247 -13.56 20.79 10.80
N ASP A 248 -12.67 19.93 10.33
CA ASP A 248 -12.66 19.43 8.96
C ASP A 248 -13.78 18.42 8.70
N SER A 249 -14.87 18.90 8.17
CA SER A 249 -16.05 18.09 7.84
C SER A 249 -15.80 17.16 6.65
N VAL A 250 -14.88 17.51 5.74
CA VAL A 250 -14.51 16.67 4.58
C VAL A 250 -13.70 15.50 5.05
N LEU A 251 -12.64 15.73 5.83
CA LEU A 251 -11.82 14.68 6.40
C LEU A 251 -12.67 13.72 7.27
N ARG A 252 -13.60 14.26 8.06
CA ARG A 252 -14.53 13.44 8.85
C ARG A 252 -15.37 12.51 7.97
N ARG A 253 -15.96 13.01 6.87
CA ARG A 253 -16.73 12.15 5.95
C ARG A 253 -15.87 11.08 5.28
N LYS A 254 -14.64 11.42 4.89
CA LYS A 254 -13.68 10.46 4.33
C LYS A 254 -13.37 9.33 5.32
N VAL A 255 -13.14 9.66 6.58
CA VAL A 255 -12.93 8.66 7.65
C VAL A 255 -14.12 7.71 7.76
N LEU A 256 -15.34 8.24 7.83
CA LEU A 256 -16.56 7.42 7.89
C LEU A 256 -16.74 6.55 6.65
N TYR A 257 -16.38 7.05 5.48
CA TYR A 257 -16.42 6.27 4.24
C TYR A 257 -15.43 5.10 4.27
N VAL A 258 -14.16 5.35 4.67
CA VAL A 258 -13.14 4.30 4.77
C VAL A 258 -13.52 3.27 5.82
N ASP A 259 -14.10 3.68 6.95
CA ASP A 259 -14.62 2.79 7.99
C ASP A 259 -15.68 1.84 7.44
N GLN A 260 -16.75 2.37 6.84
CA GLN A 260 -17.82 1.57 6.24
C GLN A 260 -17.30 0.62 5.14
N LYS A 261 -16.35 1.10 4.33
CA LYS A 261 -15.72 0.30 3.28
C LYS A 261 -14.93 -0.85 3.88
N SER A 262 -14.13 -0.57 4.90
CA SER A 262 -13.31 -1.56 5.60
C SER A 262 -14.17 -2.61 6.32
N GLU A 263 -15.26 -2.18 6.96
CA GLU A 263 -16.20 -3.11 7.58
C GLU A 263 -16.83 -4.05 6.54
N ARG A 264 -17.27 -3.53 5.41
CA ARG A 264 -17.87 -4.33 4.34
C ARG A 264 -16.88 -5.29 3.69
N LEU A 265 -15.67 -4.82 3.34
CA LEU A 265 -14.68 -5.61 2.60
C LEU A 265 -13.90 -6.54 3.50
N LEU A 266 -13.48 -6.07 4.66
CA LEU A 266 -12.53 -6.73 5.54
C LEU A 266 -13.15 -7.21 6.86
N ALA A 267 -14.42 -6.93 7.14
CA ALA A 267 -15.03 -7.10 8.44
C ALA A 267 -14.23 -6.39 9.57
N LEU A 268 -13.76 -5.19 9.29
CA LEU A 268 -12.89 -4.40 10.15
C LEU A 268 -13.47 -3.02 10.36
N LYS A 269 -13.92 -2.73 11.58
CA LYS A 269 -14.35 -1.41 12.01
C LYS A 269 -13.14 -0.58 12.43
N LEU A 270 -13.02 0.63 11.92
CA LEU A 270 -11.87 1.51 12.10
C LEU A 270 -12.21 2.80 12.86
N ALA A 271 -13.42 3.35 12.61
CA ALA A 271 -13.78 4.62 13.18
C ALA A 271 -13.82 4.54 14.70
N PRO A 272 -13.07 5.41 15.39
CA PRO A 272 -13.12 5.48 16.84
C PRO A 272 -14.47 6.03 17.30
N ASP A 273 -14.90 5.64 18.50
CA ASP A 273 -16.12 6.13 19.09
C ASP A 273 -16.05 7.65 19.26
N GLY A 274 -17.12 8.33 18.88
CA GLY A 274 -17.24 9.81 18.99
C GLY A 274 -16.86 10.61 17.74
N LEU A 275 -16.78 9.95 16.58
CA LEU A 275 -16.77 10.62 15.27
C LEU A 275 -18.18 11.10 14.86
#